data_b48608ec11f6f9c5dd1b7af9957b750b
#
_entry.id   b48608ec11f6f9c5dd1b7af9957b750b
#
_cell.length_a   1.000
_cell.length_b   1.000
_cell.length_c   1.000
_cell.angle_alpha   90.00
_cell.angle_beta   90.00
_cell.angle_gamma   90.00
#
_symmetry.space_group_name_H-M   'P 1'
#
loop_
_entity.id
_entity.type
_entity.pdbx_description
1 polymer ?
#
loop_
_entity_poly.entity_id
_entity_poly.type
_entity_poly.pdbx_seq_one_letter_code
_entity_poly.pdbx_strand_id
1 'polypeptide(L)'
;ILAPRKLMTERWVEIVTTAHEIGLRSSSTLMYGHIESPRHVARHLELLREIQKRTGGFTEFVPLGFIHHNTKLYNERGSRAGATLPEDLRLIAIARLFLRPWIRNVQISWVKMGFKTGQVALMSGANDFGGTLMEESISNAAGSEHGDHVEPEMIERLIR
;
A
#
# COMPACT_ATOMS: atom_id res chain seq x y z
N ILE A 1 11.44 -1.13 15.97
CA ILE A 1 10.31 -1.50 16.85
C ILE A 1 9.32 -2.42 16.13
N LEU A 2 8.87 -2.07 14.93
CA LEU A 2 7.92 -2.88 14.16
C LEU A 2 8.52 -4.20 13.65
N ALA A 3 9.69 -4.13 13.07
CA ALA A 3 10.34 -5.27 12.42
C ALA A 3 11.87 -5.19 12.63
N PRO A 4 12.38 -5.55 13.80
CA PRO A 4 13.79 -5.35 14.16
C PRO A 4 14.78 -6.13 13.29
N ARG A 5 14.30 -7.12 12.53
CA ARG A 5 15.11 -7.90 11.58
C ARG A 5 15.07 -7.38 10.14
N LYS A 6 14.28 -6.33 9.88
CA LYS A 6 14.20 -5.73 8.55
C LYS A 6 15.33 -4.72 8.32
N LEU A 7 15.60 -4.47 7.05
CA LEU A 7 16.60 -3.49 6.63
C LEU A 7 16.30 -2.09 7.18
N MET A 8 17.34 -1.36 7.51
CA MET A 8 17.25 0.07 7.78
C MET A 8 16.94 0.83 6.49
N THR A 9 16.37 2.03 6.64
CA THR A 9 15.90 2.84 5.50
C THR A 9 17.00 3.09 4.48
N GLU A 10 18.21 3.44 4.93
CA GLU A 10 19.35 3.74 4.07
C GLU A 10 19.72 2.55 3.18
N ARG A 11 19.76 1.35 3.77
CA ARG A 11 20.08 0.13 3.03
C ARG A 11 18.96 -0.26 2.07
N TRP A 12 17.71 -0.05 2.47
CA TRP A 12 16.56 -0.26 1.57
C TRP A 12 16.62 0.69 0.36
N VAL A 13 16.92 1.97 0.58
CA VAL A 13 17.09 2.96 -0.49
C VAL A 13 18.20 2.55 -1.45
N GLU A 14 19.36 2.14 -0.94
CA GLU A 14 20.48 1.68 -1.76
C GLU A 14 20.07 0.50 -2.64
N ILE A 15 19.43 -0.53 -2.09
CA ILE A 15 19.01 -1.72 -2.84
C ILE A 15 18.01 -1.34 -3.92
N VAL A 16 16.98 -0.56 -3.59
CA VAL A 16 15.93 -0.17 -4.54
C VAL A 16 16.50 0.68 -5.66
N THR A 17 17.35 1.65 -5.34
CA THR A 17 17.96 2.52 -6.36
C THR A 17 18.91 1.74 -7.27
N THR A 18 19.72 0.83 -6.72
CA THR A 18 20.57 -0.05 -7.51
C THR A 18 19.75 -0.94 -8.46
N ALA A 19 18.64 -1.52 -7.95
CA ALA A 19 17.74 -2.31 -8.79
C ALA A 19 17.18 -1.48 -9.96
N HIS A 20 16.75 -0.25 -9.69
CA HIS A 20 16.24 0.65 -10.73
C HIS A 20 17.33 1.04 -11.75
N GLU A 21 18.55 1.28 -11.31
CA GLU A 21 19.70 1.63 -12.17
C GLU A 21 20.07 0.52 -13.15
N ILE A 22 19.88 -0.75 -12.77
CA ILE A 22 20.09 -1.90 -13.68
C ILE A 22 18.85 -2.29 -14.46
N GLY A 23 17.79 -1.45 -14.43
CA GLY A 23 16.56 -1.63 -15.22
C GLY A 23 15.47 -2.48 -14.56
N LEU A 24 15.64 -2.94 -13.33
CA LEU A 24 14.59 -3.66 -12.58
C LEU A 24 13.60 -2.65 -11.99
N ARG A 25 12.36 -2.68 -12.46
CA ARG A 25 11.28 -1.87 -11.90
C ARG A 25 10.65 -2.53 -10.68
N SER A 26 10.05 -1.72 -9.81
CA SER A 26 9.36 -2.21 -8.63
C SER A 26 8.11 -1.41 -8.29
N SER A 27 7.19 -2.00 -7.53
CA SER A 27 6.15 -1.26 -6.83
C SER A 27 6.74 -0.55 -5.60
N SER A 28 6.02 0.43 -5.08
CA SER A 28 6.28 1.04 -3.79
C SER A 28 5.09 0.84 -2.87
N THR A 29 5.32 0.49 -1.61
CA THR A 29 4.25 0.16 -0.66
C THR A 29 4.37 0.95 0.62
N LEU A 30 3.25 1.14 1.30
CA LEU A 30 3.16 1.67 2.66
C LEU A 30 2.15 0.88 3.45
N MET A 31 2.57 0.16 4.49
CA MET A 31 1.63 -0.36 5.49
C MET A 31 1.30 0.75 6.49
N TYR A 32 0.01 0.99 6.72
CA TYR A 32 -0.49 2.07 7.57
C TYR A 32 -1.70 1.63 8.40
N GLY A 33 -2.07 2.44 9.39
CA GLY A 33 -3.19 2.16 10.30
C GLY A 33 -2.78 1.37 11.56
N HIS A 34 -1.47 1.35 11.93
CA HIS A 34 -0.98 0.61 13.09
C HIS A 34 -0.43 1.52 14.21
N ILE A 35 0.86 1.89 14.20
CA ILE A 35 1.50 2.74 15.22
C ILE A 35 2.15 3.99 14.63
N GLU A 36 2.08 4.16 13.32
CA GLU A 36 2.65 5.32 12.63
C GLU A 36 1.85 6.60 12.98
N SER A 37 2.50 7.72 12.78
CA SER A 37 1.89 9.05 12.81
C SER A 37 1.78 9.62 11.40
N PRO A 38 0.95 10.66 11.16
CA PRO A 38 0.89 11.35 9.87
C PRO A 38 2.26 11.83 9.37
N ARG A 39 3.16 12.19 10.29
CA ARG A 39 4.53 12.60 9.95
C ARG A 39 5.34 11.45 9.34
N HIS A 40 5.16 10.22 9.80
CA HIS A 40 5.83 9.05 9.23
C HIS A 40 5.32 8.79 7.81
N VAL A 41 4.02 8.90 7.59
CA VAL A 41 3.41 8.77 6.26
C VAL A 41 3.95 9.83 5.31
N ALA A 42 3.96 11.11 5.71
CA ALA A 42 4.47 12.20 4.90
C ALA A 42 5.93 12.01 4.49
N ARG A 43 6.79 11.63 5.44
CA ARG A 43 8.21 11.35 5.17
C ARG A 43 8.41 10.17 4.22
N HIS A 44 7.58 9.14 4.34
CA HIS A 44 7.63 7.99 3.45
C HIS A 44 7.26 8.38 2.01
N LEU A 45 6.16 9.12 1.82
CA LEU A 45 5.77 9.62 0.51
C LEU A 45 6.82 10.55 -0.10
N GLU A 46 7.45 11.40 0.71
CA GLU A 46 8.55 12.26 0.27
C GLU A 46 9.74 11.44 -0.21
N LEU A 47 10.15 10.43 0.56
CA LEU A 47 11.24 9.53 0.18
C LEU A 47 10.96 8.81 -1.14
N LEU A 48 9.75 8.25 -1.31
CA LEU A 48 9.35 7.59 -2.56
C LEU A 48 9.43 8.56 -3.75
N ARG A 49 8.92 9.78 -3.57
CA ARG A 49 8.96 10.80 -4.60
C ARG A 49 10.39 11.17 -5.01
N GLU A 50 11.30 11.34 -4.04
CA GLU A 50 12.70 11.68 -4.34
C GLU A 50 13.45 10.51 -5.03
N ILE A 51 13.20 9.26 -4.63
CA ILE A 51 13.73 8.09 -5.34
C ILE A 51 13.20 8.07 -6.78
N GLN A 52 11.89 8.25 -6.95
CA GLN A 52 11.27 8.21 -8.26
C GLN A 52 11.78 9.32 -9.20
N LYS A 53 11.99 10.53 -8.70
CA LYS A 53 12.60 11.62 -9.47
C LYS A 53 13.98 11.26 -9.99
N ARG A 54 14.75 10.54 -9.19
CA ARG A 54 16.12 10.15 -9.53
C ARG A 54 16.17 8.95 -10.48
N THR A 55 15.32 7.95 -10.26
CA THR A 55 15.46 6.65 -10.92
C THR A 55 14.36 6.33 -11.92
N GLY A 56 13.16 6.88 -11.75
CA GLY A 56 11.99 6.53 -12.59
C GLY A 56 11.54 5.07 -12.46
N GLY A 57 12.05 4.31 -11.48
CA GLY A 57 11.89 2.86 -11.42
C GLY A 57 10.62 2.36 -10.74
N PHE A 58 9.90 3.18 -9.96
CA PHE A 58 8.62 2.76 -9.39
C PHE A 58 7.51 2.77 -10.46
N THR A 59 6.76 1.69 -10.54
CA THR A 59 5.61 1.54 -11.43
C THR A 59 4.33 2.07 -10.81
N GLU A 60 4.19 1.90 -9.48
CA GLU A 60 2.98 2.22 -8.74
C GLU A 60 3.25 2.46 -7.24
N PHE A 61 2.30 3.08 -6.59
CA PHE A 61 2.21 3.16 -5.13
C PHE A 61 1.02 2.37 -4.62
N VAL A 62 1.25 1.47 -3.67
CA VAL A 62 0.23 0.59 -3.10
C VAL A 62 0.13 0.82 -1.59
N PRO A 63 -0.85 1.61 -1.10
CA PRO A 63 -1.15 1.70 0.32
C PRO A 63 -1.80 0.41 0.82
N LEU A 64 -1.21 -0.19 1.85
CA LEU A 64 -1.62 -1.46 2.45
C LEU A 64 -2.19 -1.21 3.85
N GLY A 65 -3.50 -1.18 4.00
CA GLY A 65 -4.16 -1.06 5.30
C GLY A 65 -3.76 -2.20 6.24
N PHE A 66 -3.50 -1.87 7.49
CA PHE A 66 -3.13 -2.86 8.50
C PHE A 66 -4.33 -3.70 8.91
N ILE A 67 -4.21 -5.02 8.78
CA ILE A 67 -5.16 -6.01 9.28
C ILE A 67 -4.66 -6.47 10.64
N HIS A 68 -5.45 -6.31 11.69
CA HIS A 68 -4.97 -6.42 13.06
C HIS A 68 -5.26 -7.76 13.74
N HIS A 69 -6.36 -8.44 13.38
CA HIS A 69 -6.97 -9.51 14.17
C HIS A 69 -5.98 -10.55 14.73
N ASN A 70 -5.17 -11.15 13.87
CA ASN A 70 -4.24 -12.21 14.25
C ASN A 70 -2.78 -11.75 14.36
N THR A 71 -2.55 -10.46 14.66
CA THR A 71 -1.19 -9.92 14.69
C THR A 71 -0.69 -9.70 16.11
N LYS A 72 0.59 -10.06 16.36
CA LYS A 72 1.26 -9.76 17.62
C LYS A 72 1.34 -8.26 17.91
N LEU A 73 1.41 -7.46 16.86
CA LEU A 73 1.48 -6.00 16.99
C LEU A 73 0.25 -5.43 17.67
N TYR A 74 -0.93 -5.93 17.32
CA TYR A 74 -2.18 -5.55 17.96
C TYR A 74 -2.36 -6.20 19.32
N ASN A 75 -2.25 -7.53 19.38
CA ASN A 75 -2.59 -8.32 20.56
C ASN A 75 -1.63 -8.13 21.73
N GLU A 76 -0.33 -7.87 21.46
CA GLU A 76 0.70 -7.80 22.48
C GLU A 76 1.32 -6.40 22.64
N ARG A 77 1.21 -5.52 21.65
CA ARG A 77 1.93 -4.24 21.61
C ARG A 77 1.05 -3.00 21.49
N GLY A 78 -0.27 -3.18 21.51
CA GLY A 78 -1.23 -2.08 21.58
C GLY A 78 -1.27 -1.18 20.36
N SER A 79 -1.10 -1.73 19.13
CA SER A 79 -1.32 -0.94 17.92
C SER A 79 -2.81 -0.62 17.74
N ARG A 80 -3.10 0.30 16.81
CA ARG A 80 -4.47 0.55 16.35
C ARG A 80 -5.03 -0.69 15.63
N ALA A 81 -6.36 -0.77 15.57
CA ALA A 81 -7.10 -1.81 14.86
C ALA A 81 -7.21 -1.60 13.33
N GLY A 82 -6.27 -0.93 12.73
CA GLY A 82 -6.31 -0.54 11.32
C GLY A 82 -6.68 0.93 11.12
N ALA A 83 -6.77 1.35 9.88
CA ALA A 83 -7.25 2.66 9.49
C ALA A 83 -8.78 2.69 9.39
N THR A 84 -9.36 3.87 9.55
CA THR A 84 -10.78 4.09 9.26
C THR A 84 -10.96 4.43 7.79
N LEU A 85 -12.17 4.23 7.24
CA LEU A 85 -12.48 4.61 5.86
C LEU A 85 -12.09 6.07 5.50
N PRO A 86 -12.37 7.09 6.32
CA PRO A 86 -11.91 8.45 6.04
C PRO A 86 -10.38 8.59 5.99
N GLU A 87 -9.64 7.81 6.77
CA GLU A 87 -8.17 7.79 6.73
C GLU A 87 -7.66 7.14 5.46
N ASP A 88 -8.27 6.02 5.03
CA ASP A 88 -7.95 5.34 3.77
C ASP A 88 -8.11 6.28 2.58
N LEU A 89 -9.28 6.90 2.45
CA LEU A 89 -9.59 7.81 1.35
C LEU A 89 -8.68 9.05 1.35
N ARG A 90 -8.40 9.60 2.53
CA ARG A 90 -7.50 10.73 2.69
C ARG A 90 -6.07 10.38 2.28
N LEU A 91 -5.56 9.22 2.68
CA LEU A 91 -4.22 8.77 2.29
C LEU A 91 -4.11 8.61 0.78
N ILE A 92 -5.10 7.97 0.14
CA ILE A 92 -5.14 7.78 -1.31
C ILE A 92 -5.17 9.13 -2.05
N ALA A 93 -6.02 10.06 -1.61
CA ALA A 93 -6.11 11.39 -2.21
C ALA A 93 -4.79 12.18 -2.06
N ILE A 94 -4.19 12.16 -0.87
CA ILE A 94 -2.90 12.82 -0.62
C ILE A 94 -1.81 12.18 -1.46
N ALA A 95 -1.73 10.85 -1.50
CA ALA A 95 -0.73 10.13 -2.31
C ALA A 95 -0.89 10.48 -3.80
N ARG A 96 -2.12 10.51 -4.31
CA ARG A 96 -2.41 10.93 -5.70
C ARG A 96 -1.87 12.32 -6.00
N LEU A 97 -2.17 13.30 -5.16
CA LEU A 97 -1.76 14.69 -5.36
C LEU A 97 -0.23 14.86 -5.18
N PHE A 98 0.34 14.20 -4.18
CA PHE A 98 1.73 14.39 -3.80
C PHE A 98 2.72 13.64 -4.69
N LEU A 99 2.38 12.43 -5.14
CA LEU A 99 3.24 11.59 -5.97
C LEU A 99 3.13 11.91 -7.46
N ARG A 100 2.04 12.51 -7.93
CA ARG A 100 1.94 12.98 -9.31
C ARG A 100 2.87 14.19 -9.56
N PRO A 101 3.55 14.29 -10.71
CA PRO A 101 3.45 13.43 -11.90
C PRO A 101 4.38 12.21 -11.91
N TRP A 102 5.13 11.99 -10.84
CA TRP A 102 6.23 11.04 -10.78
C TRP A 102 5.77 9.59 -10.73
N ILE A 103 4.89 9.24 -9.80
CA ILE A 103 4.24 7.93 -9.71
C ILE A 103 2.78 8.11 -10.12
N ARG A 104 2.42 7.58 -11.29
CA ARG A 104 1.10 7.78 -11.90
C ARG A 104 0.05 6.82 -11.38
N ASN A 105 0.45 5.61 -11.00
CA ASN A 105 -0.47 4.59 -10.54
C ASN A 105 -0.54 4.57 -9.02
N VAL A 106 -1.75 4.70 -8.51
CA VAL A 106 -2.08 4.49 -7.09
C VAL A 106 -3.05 3.33 -7.06
N GLN A 107 -2.54 2.17 -6.62
CA GLN A 107 -3.29 0.93 -6.56
C GLN A 107 -3.98 0.80 -5.21
N ILE A 108 -5.19 0.29 -5.19
CA ILE A 108 -5.83 -0.19 -3.98
C ILE A 108 -5.50 -1.66 -3.73
N SER A 109 -5.57 -2.07 -2.46
CA SER A 109 -5.47 -3.48 -2.09
C SER A 109 -6.85 -3.98 -1.66
N TRP A 110 -7.63 -4.52 -2.60
CA TRP A 110 -8.99 -4.99 -2.33
C TRP A 110 -9.03 -6.11 -1.29
N VAL A 111 -8.00 -6.94 -1.19
CA VAL A 111 -7.90 -7.98 -0.14
C VAL A 111 -7.83 -7.40 1.28
N LYS A 112 -7.45 -6.14 1.42
CA LYS A 112 -7.35 -5.46 2.72
C LYS A 112 -8.54 -4.57 3.04
N MET A 113 -9.14 -3.94 2.04
CA MET A 113 -10.23 -2.99 2.27
C MET A 113 -11.59 -3.43 1.72
N GLY A 114 -11.64 -4.54 1.00
CA GLY A 114 -12.86 -5.04 0.35
C GLY A 114 -13.23 -4.30 -0.93
N PHE A 115 -14.14 -4.90 -1.69
CA PHE A 115 -14.53 -4.39 -3.00
C PHE A 115 -15.26 -3.05 -2.95
N LYS A 116 -16.22 -2.90 -2.03
CA LYS A 116 -17.01 -1.65 -1.91
C LYS A 116 -16.15 -0.45 -1.52
N THR A 117 -15.27 -0.62 -0.55
CA THR A 117 -14.31 0.41 -0.16
C THR A 117 -13.36 0.71 -1.32
N GLY A 118 -12.92 -0.32 -2.06
CA GLY A 118 -12.10 -0.16 -3.24
C GLY A 118 -12.75 0.69 -4.33
N GLN A 119 -14.04 0.51 -4.60
CA GLN A 119 -14.79 1.37 -5.54
C GLN A 119 -14.80 2.84 -5.11
N VAL A 120 -15.04 3.11 -3.83
CA VAL A 120 -15.00 4.49 -3.30
C VAL A 120 -13.57 5.07 -3.38
N ALA A 121 -12.55 4.24 -3.17
CA ALA A 121 -11.15 4.63 -3.27
C ALA A 121 -10.74 5.03 -4.69
N LEU A 122 -11.31 4.40 -5.73
CA LEU A 122 -11.13 4.86 -7.13
C LEU A 122 -11.63 6.29 -7.33
N MET A 123 -12.75 6.65 -6.72
CA MET A 123 -13.27 8.03 -6.78
C MET A 123 -12.42 9.03 -5.97
N SER A 124 -11.58 8.54 -5.06
CA SER A 124 -10.73 9.36 -4.19
C SER A 124 -9.30 9.54 -4.72
N GLY A 125 -8.99 9.01 -5.91
CA GLY A 125 -7.69 9.23 -6.55
C GLY A 125 -6.91 7.97 -6.89
N ALA A 126 -7.33 6.77 -6.47
CA ALA A 126 -6.79 5.54 -7.00
C ALA A 126 -7.18 5.37 -8.48
N ASN A 127 -6.39 4.64 -9.24
CA ASN A 127 -6.64 4.34 -10.65
C ASN A 127 -6.25 2.92 -11.03
N ASP A 128 -6.00 2.09 -10.04
CA ASP A 128 -5.64 0.69 -10.19
C ASP A 128 -6.34 -0.10 -9.08
N PHE A 129 -7.11 -1.12 -9.45
CA PHE A 129 -7.88 -1.95 -8.49
C PHE A 129 -7.06 -3.11 -7.93
N GLY A 130 -5.88 -3.34 -8.45
CA GLY A 130 -5.06 -4.50 -8.16
C GLY A 130 -5.39 -5.69 -9.08
N GLY A 131 -4.68 -6.78 -8.87
CA GLY A 131 -4.84 -7.98 -9.67
C GLY A 131 -5.85 -8.96 -9.11
N THR A 132 -6.11 -10.01 -9.90
CA THR A 132 -7.04 -11.10 -9.54
C THR A 132 -6.53 -11.97 -8.40
N LEU A 133 -5.20 -12.01 -8.22
CA LEU A 133 -4.47 -12.86 -7.29
C LEU A 133 -4.75 -14.36 -7.50
N MET A 134 -3.85 -15.20 -7.09
CA MET A 134 -4.04 -16.65 -7.05
C MET A 134 -4.09 -17.16 -5.62
N GLU A 135 -3.35 -16.50 -4.73
CA GLU A 135 -3.28 -16.81 -3.31
C GLU A 135 -2.78 -15.59 -2.53
N GLU A 136 -3.46 -15.26 -1.43
CA GLU A 136 -3.07 -14.18 -0.52
C GLU A 136 -3.00 -14.69 0.93
N SER A 137 -2.01 -15.56 1.17
CA SER A 137 -1.84 -16.24 2.46
C SER A 137 -1.52 -15.28 3.61
N ILE A 138 -0.80 -14.17 3.35
CA ILE A 138 -0.38 -13.22 4.41
C ILE A 138 -1.57 -12.45 4.97
N SER A 139 -2.42 -11.91 4.11
CA SER A 139 -3.61 -11.17 4.55
C SER A 139 -4.62 -12.09 5.24
N ASN A 140 -4.80 -13.31 4.72
CA ASN A 140 -5.65 -14.33 5.34
C ASN A 140 -5.13 -14.73 6.73
N ALA A 141 -3.83 -14.98 6.89
CA ALA A 141 -3.22 -15.27 8.19
C ALA A 141 -3.40 -14.12 9.19
N ALA A 142 -3.41 -12.88 8.73
CA ALA A 142 -3.67 -11.70 9.55
C ALA A 142 -5.16 -11.51 9.89
N GLY A 143 -6.06 -12.28 9.29
CA GLY A 143 -7.51 -12.24 9.53
C GLY A 143 -8.29 -11.36 8.54
N SER A 144 -7.84 -11.26 7.29
CA SER A 144 -8.62 -10.63 6.22
C SER A 144 -9.88 -11.46 5.91
N GLU A 145 -11.01 -10.77 5.73
CA GLU A 145 -12.31 -11.39 5.43
C GLU A 145 -12.72 -11.19 3.95
N HIS A 146 -11.84 -10.62 3.12
CA HIS A 146 -12.18 -10.21 1.76
C HIS A 146 -11.79 -11.21 0.67
N GLY A 147 -11.31 -12.39 1.07
CA GLY A 147 -10.87 -13.44 0.16
C GLY A 147 -9.46 -13.22 -0.38
N ASP A 148 -9.04 -14.14 -1.22
CA ASP A 148 -7.69 -14.24 -1.78
C ASP A 148 -7.64 -14.35 -3.30
N HIS A 149 -8.82 -14.47 -3.93
CA HIS A 149 -8.99 -14.57 -5.37
C HIS A 149 -10.23 -13.81 -5.83
N VAL A 150 -10.19 -13.26 -7.02
CA VAL A 150 -11.32 -12.63 -7.69
C VAL A 150 -11.22 -12.82 -9.20
N GLU A 151 -12.34 -13.15 -9.84
CA GLU A 151 -12.38 -13.30 -11.30
C GLU A 151 -12.26 -11.94 -12.01
N PRO A 152 -11.60 -11.87 -13.20
CA PRO A 152 -11.42 -10.64 -13.96
C PRO A 152 -12.74 -9.91 -14.25
N GLU A 153 -13.78 -10.66 -14.59
CA GLU A 153 -15.10 -10.12 -14.92
C GLU A 153 -15.75 -9.42 -13.71
N MET A 154 -15.45 -9.88 -12.50
CA MET A 154 -15.91 -9.22 -11.28
C MET A 154 -15.22 -7.87 -11.10
N ILE A 155 -13.90 -7.83 -11.29
CA ILE A 155 -13.13 -6.56 -11.24
C ILE A 155 -13.66 -5.58 -12.29
N GLU A 156 -13.87 -6.03 -13.53
CA GLU A 156 -14.43 -5.18 -14.59
C GLU A 156 -15.79 -4.58 -14.22
N ARG A 157 -16.66 -5.34 -13.55
CA ARG A 157 -17.96 -4.83 -13.07
C ARG A 157 -17.81 -3.82 -11.94
N LEU A 158 -16.79 -3.97 -11.12
CA LEU A 158 -16.54 -3.07 -9.99
C LEU A 158 -15.99 -1.71 -10.42
N ILE A 159 -15.24 -1.64 -11.52
CA ILE A 159 -14.60 -0.40 -12.00
C ILE A 159 -15.43 0.36 -13.07
N ARG A 160 -16.50 -0.22 -13.59
CA ARG A 160 -17.47 0.40 -14.50
C ARG A 160 -18.54 1.17 -13.76
#